data_684fd88e1f5a5d086ee80423fd6569ac
#
_entry.id   684fd88e1f5a5d086ee80423fd6569ac
#
_cell.length_a   1.000
_cell.length_b   1.000
_cell.length_c   1.000
_cell.angle_alpha   90.00
_cell.angle_beta   90.00
_cell.angle_gamma   90.00
#
_symmetry.space_group_name_H-M   'P 1'
#
loop_
_entity.id
_entity.type
_entity.pdbx_description
1 polymer ?
#
loop_
_entity_poly.entity_id
_entity_poly.type
_entity_poly.pdbx_seq_one_letter_code
_entity_poly.pdbx_strand_id
1 'polypeptide(L)'
;VAKIYKNLKREGVSKIEASSIIGEKIDLIKILKKASKDWDGGYAIGGLLGHGDAFVIRDPAGIRPAYYYKDDEVLVVASERPVIKTVFNTPQDSIKVLGPGNGLVIKKSGKLIIKNIIKPVEKKSCSFERIYFSRGSDIKIYNERKKLGRLVFPQILKAIDNDLKNSVFSYIPNTAEVSFFGLVHEAQDYMNEIAEKKIIQAGNNISRDKLKKLLSYRPRIEKVAIKDAKL
;
A
#
# COMPACT_ATOMS: atom_id res chain seq x y z
N VAL A 1 -20.47 22.16 -20.77
CA VAL A 1 -19.30 22.98 -21.09
C VAL A 1 -19.46 23.59 -22.47
N ALA A 2 -19.53 22.79 -23.56
CA ALA A 2 -19.58 23.29 -24.94
C ALA A 2 -20.74 24.30 -25.19
N LYS A 3 -21.92 24.02 -24.64
CA LYS A 3 -23.07 24.92 -24.80
C LYS A 3 -22.85 26.29 -24.11
N ILE A 4 -22.28 26.26 -22.88
CA ILE A 4 -21.93 27.48 -22.15
C ILE A 4 -20.86 28.28 -22.91
N TYR A 5 -19.81 27.61 -23.38
CA TYR A 5 -18.76 28.26 -24.15
C TYR A 5 -19.28 28.93 -25.42
N LYS A 6 -20.16 28.26 -26.19
CA LYS A 6 -20.79 28.83 -27.40
C LYS A 6 -21.60 30.08 -27.09
N ASN A 7 -22.36 30.09 -26.00
CA ASN A 7 -23.14 31.26 -25.60
C ASN A 7 -22.22 32.44 -25.24
N LEU A 8 -21.21 32.22 -24.40
CA LEU A 8 -20.24 33.25 -24.01
C LEU A 8 -19.50 33.84 -25.22
N LYS A 9 -19.14 32.98 -26.19
CA LYS A 9 -18.55 33.46 -27.45
C LYS A 9 -19.47 34.32 -28.29
N ARG A 10 -20.78 34.03 -28.34
CA ARG A 10 -21.79 34.86 -29.02
C ARG A 10 -21.95 36.21 -28.34
N GLU A 11 -21.76 36.27 -27.01
CA GLU A 11 -21.79 37.48 -26.20
C GLU A 11 -20.48 38.31 -26.29
N GLY A 12 -19.53 37.88 -27.14
CA GLY A 12 -18.24 38.58 -27.35
C GLY A 12 -17.18 38.34 -26.27
N VAL A 13 -17.45 37.42 -25.34
CA VAL A 13 -16.49 37.10 -24.25
C VAL A 13 -15.22 36.50 -24.81
N SER A 14 -14.06 36.95 -24.33
CA SER A 14 -12.76 36.41 -24.72
C SER A 14 -12.60 34.91 -24.34
N LYS A 15 -11.71 34.21 -24.99
CA LYS A 15 -11.47 32.77 -24.70
C LYS A 15 -10.99 32.55 -23.25
N ILE A 16 -10.15 33.44 -22.73
CA ILE A 16 -9.60 33.35 -21.37
C ILE A 16 -10.71 33.59 -20.34
N GLU A 17 -11.47 34.64 -20.53
CA GLU A 17 -12.58 35.00 -19.67
C GLU A 17 -13.70 33.96 -19.69
N ALA A 18 -14.06 33.43 -20.86
CA ALA A 18 -15.01 32.33 -21.00
C ALA A 18 -14.53 31.08 -20.26
N SER A 19 -13.24 30.77 -20.29
CA SER A 19 -12.65 29.64 -19.54
C SER A 19 -12.77 29.85 -18.03
N SER A 20 -12.54 31.06 -17.53
CA SER A 20 -12.69 31.41 -16.10
C SER A 20 -14.13 31.26 -15.65
N ILE A 21 -15.07 31.87 -16.36
CA ILE A 21 -16.51 31.79 -16.08
C ILE A 21 -17.00 30.33 -16.07
N ILE A 22 -16.53 29.52 -17.03
CA ILE A 22 -16.87 28.09 -17.08
C ILE A 22 -16.30 27.37 -15.87
N GLY A 23 -15.04 27.66 -15.51
CA GLY A 23 -14.37 27.06 -14.36
C GLY A 23 -15.11 27.28 -13.04
N GLU A 24 -15.63 28.50 -12.84
CA GLU A 24 -16.43 28.82 -11.65
C GLU A 24 -17.76 28.08 -11.60
N LYS A 25 -18.42 27.93 -12.78
CA LYS A 25 -19.73 27.29 -12.90
C LYS A 25 -19.72 25.78 -12.99
N ILE A 26 -18.54 25.15 -13.19
CA ILE A 26 -18.42 23.69 -13.28
C ILE A 26 -18.64 23.03 -11.92
N ASP A 27 -19.63 22.16 -11.83
CA ASP A 27 -19.81 21.23 -10.72
C ASP A 27 -19.14 19.89 -11.05
N LEU A 28 -17.85 19.78 -10.65
CA LEU A 28 -17.05 18.56 -10.86
C LEU A 28 -17.64 17.35 -10.15
N ILE A 29 -18.22 17.53 -8.97
CA ILE A 29 -18.85 16.44 -8.21
C ILE A 29 -20.01 15.84 -9.01
N LYS A 30 -20.87 16.69 -9.59
CA LYS A 30 -21.99 16.24 -10.42
C LYS A 30 -21.53 15.56 -11.71
N ILE A 31 -20.47 16.09 -12.32
CA ILE A 31 -19.88 15.51 -13.54
C ILE A 31 -19.30 14.13 -13.23
N LEU A 32 -18.49 14.00 -12.17
CA LEU A 32 -17.88 12.75 -11.76
C LEU A 32 -18.93 11.70 -11.39
N LYS A 33 -19.98 12.08 -10.65
CA LYS A 33 -21.12 11.20 -10.33
C LYS A 33 -21.83 10.66 -11.58
N LYS A 34 -21.93 11.47 -12.64
CA LYS A 34 -22.56 11.04 -13.89
C LYS A 34 -21.60 10.17 -14.71
N ALA A 35 -20.35 10.58 -14.83
CA ALA A 35 -19.35 9.88 -15.65
C ALA A 35 -18.98 8.50 -15.10
N SER A 36 -18.93 8.37 -13.76
CA SER A 36 -18.47 7.14 -13.11
C SER A 36 -19.53 6.04 -12.97
N LYS A 37 -20.76 6.25 -13.48
CA LYS A 37 -21.83 5.27 -13.36
C LYS A 37 -21.51 3.91 -13.99
N ASP A 38 -20.81 3.96 -15.11
CA ASP A 38 -20.48 2.79 -15.93
C ASP A 38 -19.00 2.35 -15.74
N TRP A 39 -18.30 2.91 -14.73
CA TRP A 39 -16.94 2.53 -14.46
C TRP A 39 -16.89 1.28 -13.60
N ASP A 40 -16.11 0.29 -14.04
CA ASP A 40 -15.90 -0.98 -13.36
C ASP A 40 -14.41 -1.16 -13.01
N GLY A 41 -14.14 -2.11 -12.07
CA GLY A 41 -12.81 -2.47 -11.66
C GLY A 41 -12.19 -1.59 -10.58
N GLY A 42 -10.87 -1.70 -10.43
CA GLY A 42 -10.09 -0.97 -9.43
C GLY A 42 -9.35 0.22 -10.04
N TYR A 43 -9.59 1.42 -9.53
CA TYR A 43 -8.94 2.63 -10.02
C TYR A 43 -8.73 3.70 -8.95
N ALA A 44 -7.70 4.51 -9.17
CA ALA A 44 -7.52 5.83 -8.57
C ALA A 44 -7.15 6.77 -9.71
N ILE A 45 -8.07 7.65 -10.07
CA ILE A 45 -7.94 8.53 -11.25
C ILE A 45 -7.76 9.95 -10.77
N GLY A 46 -6.66 10.59 -11.18
CA GLY A 46 -6.42 12.01 -11.00
C GLY A 46 -6.63 12.78 -12.30
N GLY A 47 -7.12 14.01 -12.20
CA GLY A 47 -7.31 14.89 -13.34
C GLY A 47 -7.08 16.35 -12.98
N LEU A 48 -6.54 17.09 -13.95
CA LEU A 48 -6.32 18.53 -13.89
C LEU A 48 -7.09 19.20 -15.02
N LEU A 49 -7.86 20.24 -14.70
CA LEU A 49 -8.61 21.00 -15.67
C LEU A 49 -7.85 22.26 -16.08
N GLY A 50 -8.01 22.67 -17.32
CA GLY A 50 -7.27 23.80 -17.89
C GLY A 50 -7.48 25.15 -17.19
N HIS A 51 -8.53 25.30 -16.36
CA HIS A 51 -8.77 26.50 -15.55
C HIS A 51 -8.17 26.42 -14.13
N GLY A 52 -7.54 25.28 -13.76
CA GLY A 52 -6.81 25.11 -12.51
C GLY A 52 -7.49 24.27 -11.44
N ASP A 53 -8.74 23.80 -11.65
CA ASP A 53 -9.34 22.80 -10.75
C ASP A 53 -8.70 21.44 -10.97
N ALA A 54 -8.56 20.65 -9.90
CA ALA A 54 -8.09 19.28 -9.95
C ALA A 54 -9.04 18.33 -9.21
N PHE A 55 -8.97 17.05 -9.53
CA PHE A 55 -9.73 16.03 -8.81
C PHE A 55 -8.97 14.72 -8.71
N VAL A 56 -9.31 13.94 -7.71
CA VAL A 56 -8.96 12.52 -7.60
C VAL A 56 -10.22 11.76 -7.22
N ILE A 57 -10.48 10.64 -7.87
CA ILE A 57 -11.58 9.73 -7.55
C ILE A 57 -11.04 8.31 -7.34
N ARG A 58 -11.56 7.63 -6.33
CA ARG A 58 -11.19 6.26 -6.00
C ARG A 58 -12.35 5.30 -6.24
N ASP A 59 -12.04 4.09 -6.70
CA ASP A 59 -13.02 3.02 -6.94
C ASP A 59 -13.88 2.70 -5.71
N PRO A 60 -15.14 2.24 -5.92
CA PRO A 60 -16.11 2.03 -4.85
C PRO A 60 -15.76 0.85 -3.91
N ALA A 61 -14.94 -0.10 -4.35
CA ALA A 61 -14.47 -1.23 -3.53
C ALA A 61 -13.13 -0.94 -2.83
N GLY A 62 -12.48 0.20 -3.15
CA GLY A 62 -11.18 0.58 -2.58
C GLY A 62 -10.06 -0.38 -2.95
N ILE A 63 -10.12 -0.96 -4.16
CA ILE A 63 -9.11 -1.89 -4.69
C ILE A 63 -7.76 -1.17 -4.82
N ARG A 64 -7.76 -0.01 -5.52
CA ARG A 64 -6.55 0.80 -5.69
C ARG A 64 -6.36 1.75 -4.50
N PRO A 65 -5.13 1.94 -4.03
CA PRO A 65 -4.85 2.88 -2.96
C PRO A 65 -4.87 4.33 -3.45
N ALA A 66 -5.31 5.24 -2.56
CA ALA A 66 -5.14 6.67 -2.74
C ALA A 66 -4.98 7.31 -1.36
N TYR A 67 -3.92 8.05 -1.19
CA TYR A 67 -3.59 8.78 0.03
C TYR A 67 -3.49 10.26 -0.27
N TYR A 68 -3.81 11.10 0.72
CA TYR A 68 -3.63 12.53 0.59
C TYR A 68 -3.09 13.15 1.89
N TYR A 69 -2.37 14.22 1.72
CA TYR A 69 -1.90 15.10 2.77
C TYR A 69 -2.27 16.52 2.41
N LYS A 70 -2.62 17.32 3.41
CA LYS A 70 -2.90 18.74 3.25
C LYS A 70 -2.36 19.50 4.45
N ASP A 71 -1.65 20.59 4.17
CA ASP A 71 -1.34 21.66 5.10
C ASP A 71 -1.84 23.02 4.55
N ASP A 72 -1.26 24.12 5.00
CA ASP A 72 -1.66 25.48 4.61
C ASP A 72 -1.09 25.87 3.23
N GLU A 73 -0.01 25.22 2.79
CA GLU A 73 0.69 25.54 1.54
C GLU A 73 0.38 24.56 0.42
N VAL A 74 0.29 23.27 0.74
CA VAL A 74 0.16 22.23 -0.28
C VAL A 74 -0.96 21.25 0.00
N LEU A 75 -1.50 20.69 -1.09
CA LEU A 75 -2.31 19.48 -1.07
C LEU A 75 -1.69 18.49 -2.05
N VAL A 76 -1.31 17.33 -1.53
CA VAL A 76 -0.71 16.27 -2.32
C VAL A 76 -1.53 14.99 -2.26
N VAL A 77 -1.62 14.29 -3.38
CA VAL A 77 -2.26 12.98 -3.48
C VAL A 77 -1.29 12.00 -4.15
N ALA A 78 -1.18 10.80 -3.59
CA ALA A 78 -0.37 9.74 -4.16
C ALA A 78 -1.00 8.36 -3.92
N SER A 79 -0.59 7.39 -4.71
CA SER A 79 -0.96 5.98 -4.51
C SER A 79 -0.25 5.33 -3.33
N GLU A 80 0.84 5.93 -2.86
CA GLU A 80 1.69 5.39 -1.81
C GLU A 80 1.96 6.41 -0.70
N ARG A 81 1.74 6.02 0.55
CA ARG A 81 1.98 6.85 1.74
C ARG A 81 3.45 7.21 1.96
N PRO A 82 4.42 6.28 1.79
CA PRO A 82 5.83 6.59 1.97
C PRO A 82 6.35 7.69 1.04
N VAL A 83 5.79 7.81 -0.16
CA VAL A 83 6.17 8.88 -1.11
C VAL A 83 5.83 10.25 -0.52
N ILE A 84 4.61 10.43 -0.03
CA ILE A 84 4.19 11.69 0.62
C ILE A 84 5.07 11.97 1.84
N LYS A 85 5.24 10.97 2.72
CA LYS A 85 6.04 11.10 3.92
C LYS A 85 7.47 11.55 3.62
N THR A 86 8.12 10.94 2.64
CA THR A 86 9.52 11.23 2.33
C THR A 86 9.70 12.58 1.66
N VAL A 87 8.85 12.92 0.69
CA VAL A 87 8.99 14.17 -0.08
C VAL A 87 8.63 15.39 0.76
N PHE A 88 7.59 15.30 1.59
CA PHE A 88 7.09 16.42 2.39
C PHE A 88 7.55 16.38 3.84
N ASN A 89 8.38 15.41 4.23
CA ASN A 89 8.89 15.22 5.59
C ASN A 89 7.79 15.32 6.66
N THR A 90 6.65 14.70 6.39
CA THR A 90 5.44 14.83 7.22
C THR A 90 5.23 13.60 8.12
N PRO A 91 4.62 13.74 9.31
CA PRO A 91 4.25 12.62 10.16
C PRO A 91 3.32 11.65 9.41
N GLN A 92 3.51 10.35 9.62
CA GLN A 92 2.72 9.33 8.94
C GLN A 92 1.21 9.46 9.23
N ASP A 93 0.84 9.88 10.43
CA ASP A 93 -0.54 9.99 10.88
C ASP A 93 -1.28 11.20 10.27
N SER A 94 -0.54 12.18 9.73
CA SER A 94 -1.12 13.29 8.98
C SER A 94 -1.57 12.90 7.58
N ILE A 95 -1.08 11.77 7.05
CA ILE A 95 -1.42 11.25 5.73
C ILE A 95 -2.69 10.43 5.80
N LYS A 96 -3.74 10.93 5.17
CA LYS A 96 -5.08 10.34 5.20
C LYS A 96 -5.32 9.43 3.99
N VAL A 97 -6.18 8.44 4.18
CA VAL A 97 -6.66 7.58 3.09
C VAL A 97 -7.89 8.21 2.46
N LEU A 98 -7.92 8.33 1.14
CA LEU A 98 -9.15 8.64 0.43
C LEU A 98 -10.06 7.40 0.47
N GLY A 99 -11.23 7.51 1.08
CA GLY A 99 -12.17 6.39 1.26
C GLY A 99 -12.67 5.81 -0.08
N PRO A 100 -13.12 4.54 -0.09
CA PRO A 100 -13.74 3.92 -1.25
C PRO A 100 -14.91 4.75 -1.80
N GLY A 101 -14.99 4.90 -3.12
CA GLY A 101 -16.03 5.67 -3.80
C GLY A 101 -16.01 7.18 -3.58
N ASN A 102 -15.01 7.68 -2.82
CA ASN A 102 -14.87 9.11 -2.60
C ASN A 102 -14.13 9.79 -3.74
N GLY A 103 -14.53 11.02 -4.00
CA GLY A 103 -13.79 11.98 -4.82
C GLY A 103 -13.28 13.13 -3.96
N LEU A 104 -12.08 13.57 -4.28
CA LEU A 104 -11.42 14.74 -3.75
C LEU A 104 -11.33 15.76 -4.88
N VAL A 105 -11.89 16.94 -4.69
CA VAL A 105 -11.85 18.05 -5.66
C VAL A 105 -11.14 19.23 -5.03
N ILE A 106 -10.19 19.77 -5.77
CA ILE A 106 -9.42 20.96 -5.40
C ILE A 106 -9.81 22.06 -6.37
N LYS A 107 -10.39 23.12 -5.87
CA LYS A 107 -10.67 24.32 -6.67
C LYS A 107 -9.39 25.14 -6.86
N LYS A 108 -9.29 25.88 -7.96
CA LYS A 108 -8.19 26.83 -8.19
C LYS A 108 -7.95 27.78 -7.00
N SER A 109 -8.99 28.09 -6.23
CA SER A 109 -8.90 28.88 -5.00
C SER A 109 -8.24 28.17 -3.80
N GLY A 110 -7.78 26.91 -3.94
CA GLY A 110 -7.26 26.11 -2.84
C GLY A 110 -8.34 25.41 -2.01
N LYS A 111 -9.64 25.66 -2.29
CA LYS A 111 -10.73 25.00 -1.56
C LYS A 111 -10.76 23.51 -1.83
N LEU A 112 -10.62 22.70 -0.78
CA LEU A 112 -10.72 21.25 -0.83
C LEU A 112 -12.16 20.80 -0.55
N ILE A 113 -12.67 19.89 -1.38
CA ILE A 113 -13.98 19.27 -1.25
C ILE A 113 -13.79 17.76 -1.34
N ILE A 114 -14.15 17.02 -0.28
CA ILE A 114 -14.17 15.56 -0.30
C ILE A 114 -15.62 15.12 -0.17
N LYS A 115 -16.10 14.34 -1.13
CA LYS A 115 -17.47 13.83 -1.13
C LYS A 115 -17.53 12.41 -1.69
N ASN A 116 -18.56 11.69 -1.28
CA ASN A 116 -18.90 10.43 -1.90
C ASN A 116 -19.42 10.67 -3.33
N ILE A 117 -18.76 10.09 -4.31
CA ILE A 117 -19.09 10.16 -5.73
C ILE A 117 -19.88 8.92 -6.16
N ILE A 118 -19.38 7.75 -5.77
CA ILE A 118 -19.97 6.44 -6.04
C ILE A 118 -20.26 5.77 -4.71
N LYS A 119 -21.44 5.16 -4.57
CA LYS A 119 -21.79 4.43 -3.35
C LYS A 119 -20.72 3.37 -3.06
N PRO A 120 -20.07 3.40 -1.89
CA PRO A 120 -19.13 2.38 -1.52
C PRO A 120 -19.79 0.99 -1.50
N VAL A 121 -19.06 0.00 -1.96
CA VAL A 121 -19.41 -1.42 -1.85
C VAL A 121 -18.50 -2.10 -0.84
N GLU A 122 -18.64 -3.41 -0.67
CA GLU A 122 -17.75 -4.20 0.18
C GLU A 122 -16.28 -3.96 -0.21
N LYS A 123 -15.45 -3.70 0.78
CA LYS A 123 -14.04 -3.40 0.55
C LYS A 123 -13.29 -4.63 0.05
N LYS A 124 -12.69 -4.53 -1.12
CA LYS A 124 -11.86 -5.57 -1.74
C LYS A 124 -10.41 -5.10 -1.85
N SER A 125 -9.59 -5.45 -0.86
CA SER A 125 -8.17 -5.12 -0.91
C SER A 125 -7.45 -6.03 -1.89
N CYS A 126 -6.72 -5.45 -2.84
CA CYS A 126 -5.91 -6.21 -3.78
C CYS A 126 -4.66 -6.76 -3.07
N SER A 127 -4.46 -8.08 -3.09
CA SER A 127 -3.27 -8.71 -2.53
C SER A 127 -1.99 -8.31 -3.28
N PHE A 128 -2.06 -8.12 -4.60
CA PHE A 128 -0.93 -7.61 -5.40
C PHE A 128 -0.46 -6.23 -4.95
N GLU A 129 -1.40 -5.33 -4.60
CA GLU A 129 -1.04 -4.03 -4.03
C GLU A 129 -0.23 -4.19 -2.75
N ARG A 130 -0.59 -5.14 -1.90
CA ARG A 130 0.04 -5.32 -0.59
C ARG A 130 1.38 -6.06 -0.70
N ILE A 131 1.46 -7.04 -1.58
CA ILE A 131 2.62 -7.94 -1.70
C ILE A 131 3.66 -7.36 -2.66
N TYR A 132 3.24 -6.77 -3.78
CA TYR A 132 4.12 -6.41 -4.88
C TYR A 132 4.27 -4.89 -5.09
N PHE A 133 3.17 -4.16 -5.29
CA PHE A 133 3.23 -2.75 -5.67
C PHE A 133 3.56 -1.81 -4.51
N SER A 134 3.01 -2.05 -3.31
CA SER A 134 3.26 -1.18 -2.16
C SER A 134 4.71 -1.28 -1.68
N ARG A 135 5.25 -0.17 -1.18
CA ARG A 135 6.63 -0.12 -0.70
C ARG A 135 6.77 -0.80 0.67
N GLY A 136 7.81 -1.61 0.82
CA GLY A 136 8.15 -2.25 2.09
C GLY A 136 8.58 -1.27 3.20
N SER A 137 8.86 0.00 2.87
CA SER A 137 9.12 1.07 3.83
C SER A 137 7.86 1.61 4.52
N ASP A 138 6.65 1.27 4.06
CA ASP A 138 5.42 1.49 4.83
C ASP A 138 5.34 0.47 5.97
N ILE A 139 5.29 0.93 7.22
CA ILE A 139 5.31 0.06 8.40
C ILE A 139 4.15 -0.96 8.42
N LYS A 140 2.97 -0.59 7.90
CA LYS A 140 1.83 -1.52 7.81
C LYS A 140 2.09 -2.62 6.78
N ILE A 141 2.63 -2.25 5.62
CA ILE A 141 3.01 -3.19 4.56
C ILE A 141 4.14 -4.11 5.04
N TYR A 142 5.15 -3.55 5.70
CA TYR A 142 6.25 -4.30 6.29
C TYR A 142 5.74 -5.38 7.25
N ASN A 143 4.89 -5.00 8.21
CA ASN A 143 4.35 -5.94 9.20
C ASN A 143 3.44 -6.99 8.57
N GLU A 144 2.63 -6.63 7.57
CA GLU A 144 1.79 -7.59 6.84
C GLU A 144 2.65 -8.61 6.08
N ARG A 145 3.68 -8.17 5.35
CA ARG A 145 4.58 -9.08 4.64
C ARG A 145 5.34 -9.99 5.60
N LYS A 146 5.80 -9.46 6.73
CA LYS A 146 6.44 -10.26 7.77
C LYS A 146 5.50 -11.33 8.33
N LYS A 147 4.22 -10.96 8.59
CA LYS A 147 3.19 -11.90 9.01
C LYS A 147 2.91 -12.99 7.98
N LEU A 148 2.89 -12.65 6.69
CA LEU A 148 2.74 -13.65 5.61
C LEU A 148 3.85 -14.70 5.66
N GLY A 149 5.10 -14.28 5.85
CA GLY A 149 6.22 -15.21 6.00
C GLY A 149 6.05 -16.17 7.18
N ARG A 150 5.62 -15.67 8.33
CA ARG A 150 5.29 -16.52 9.49
C ARG A 150 4.21 -17.55 9.17
N LEU A 151 3.13 -17.12 8.53
CA LEU A 151 1.99 -17.99 8.20
C LEU A 151 2.31 -19.08 7.17
N VAL A 152 3.34 -18.91 6.36
CA VAL A 152 3.78 -19.90 5.36
C VAL A 152 4.67 -20.98 6.01
N PHE A 153 5.33 -20.71 7.14
CA PHE A 153 6.27 -21.62 7.77
C PHE A 153 5.73 -23.02 8.04
N PRO A 154 4.52 -23.23 8.59
CA PRO A 154 4.00 -24.58 8.85
C PRO A 154 3.89 -25.44 7.58
N GLN A 155 3.55 -24.82 6.43
CA GLN A 155 3.48 -25.52 5.14
C GLN A 155 4.87 -25.90 4.65
N ILE A 156 5.84 -25.02 4.81
CA ILE A 156 7.24 -25.28 4.47
C ILE A 156 7.80 -26.40 5.36
N LEU A 157 7.54 -26.34 6.67
CA LEU A 157 7.97 -27.35 7.62
C LEU A 157 7.46 -28.75 7.24
N LYS A 158 6.18 -28.83 6.83
CA LYS A 158 5.59 -30.06 6.31
C LYS A 158 6.27 -30.53 5.01
N ALA A 159 6.57 -29.61 4.10
CA ALA A 159 7.18 -29.92 2.81
C ALA A 159 8.61 -30.44 2.91
N ILE A 160 9.32 -30.11 3.99
CA ILE A 160 10.67 -30.60 4.28
C ILE A 160 10.67 -31.75 5.30
N ASP A 161 9.53 -32.41 5.54
CA ASP A 161 9.37 -33.52 6.52
C ASP A 161 9.93 -33.17 7.90
N ASN A 162 9.81 -31.93 8.35
CA ASN A 162 10.35 -31.37 9.58
C ASN A 162 11.90 -31.41 9.67
N ASP A 163 12.61 -31.66 8.57
CA ASP A 163 14.06 -31.71 8.55
C ASP A 163 14.70 -30.31 8.41
N LEU A 164 14.63 -29.54 9.48
CA LEU A 164 15.28 -28.23 9.57
C LEU A 164 16.81 -28.32 9.59
N LYS A 165 17.38 -29.45 9.93
CA LYS A 165 18.81 -29.62 10.07
C LYS A 165 19.52 -29.64 8.70
N ASN A 166 18.92 -30.32 7.73
CA ASN A 166 19.48 -30.47 6.38
C ASN A 166 18.85 -29.48 5.37
N SER A 167 18.00 -28.56 5.86
CA SER A 167 17.35 -27.57 5.02
C SER A 167 18.10 -26.24 5.03
N VAL A 168 18.10 -25.57 3.87
CA VAL A 168 18.64 -24.22 3.68
C VAL A 168 17.49 -23.30 3.27
N PHE A 169 17.33 -22.21 4.00
CA PHE A 169 16.32 -21.20 3.70
C PHE A 169 16.92 -20.06 2.88
N SER A 170 16.24 -19.70 1.83
CA SER A 170 16.60 -18.60 0.94
C SER A 170 15.36 -17.94 0.36
N TYR A 171 15.54 -16.85 -0.37
CA TYR A 171 14.46 -16.14 -1.06
C TYR A 171 14.91 -15.61 -2.41
N ILE A 172 13.95 -15.39 -3.29
CA ILE A 172 14.18 -14.70 -4.56
C ILE A 172 14.07 -13.18 -4.33
N PRO A 173 15.15 -12.41 -4.55
CA PRO A 173 15.11 -10.96 -4.37
C PRO A 173 14.15 -10.28 -5.35
N ASN A 174 13.59 -9.08 -5.02
CA ASN A 174 13.79 -8.36 -3.77
C ASN A 174 12.49 -8.36 -2.93
N THR A 175 11.33 -8.56 -3.57
CA THR A 175 9.98 -8.39 -2.98
C THR A 175 9.73 -9.37 -1.83
N ALA A 176 10.30 -10.58 -1.91
CA ALA A 176 10.12 -11.62 -0.91
C ALA A 176 10.92 -11.41 0.40
N GLU A 177 11.87 -10.48 0.42
CA GLU A 177 12.80 -10.30 1.53
C GLU A 177 12.11 -10.12 2.90
N VAL A 178 11.14 -9.22 2.98
CA VAL A 178 10.42 -8.95 4.23
C VAL A 178 9.62 -10.16 4.71
N SER A 179 8.99 -10.89 3.78
CA SER A 179 8.29 -12.14 4.10
C SER A 179 9.27 -13.22 4.56
N PHE A 180 10.43 -13.27 3.95
CA PHE A 180 11.50 -14.19 4.35
C PHE A 180 11.98 -13.94 5.79
N PHE A 181 12.15 -12.69 6.20
CA PHE A 181 12.44 -12.39 7.62
C PHE A 181 11.34 -12.92 8.56
N GLY A 182 10.07 -12.81 8.15
CA GLY A 182 8.97 -13.40 8.91
C GLY A 182 9.08 -14.92 9.03
N LEU A 183 9.37 -15.60 7.93
CA LEU A 183 9.61 -17.04 7.86
C LEU A 183 10.75 -17.48 8.79
N VAL A 184 11.89 -16.79 8.72
CA VAL A 184 13.08 -17.11 9.54
C VAL A 184 12.79 -16.92 11.03
N HIS A 185 12.08 -15.87 11.41
CA HIS A 185 11.67 -15.68 12.80
C HIS A 185 10.79 -16.82 13.30
N GLU A 186 9.81 -17.25 12.50
CA GLU A 186 8.93 -18.36 12.89
C GLU A 186 9.69 -19.68 12.99
N ALA A 187 10.62 -19.94 12.06
CA ALA A 187 11.50 -21.10 12.12
C ALA A 187 12.36 -21.10 13.40
N GLN A 188 12.89 -19.92 13.78
CA GLN A 188 13.66 -19.78 15.01
C GLN A 188 12.81 -19.96 16.25
N ASP A 189 11.60 -19.39 16.28
CA ASP A 189 10.66 -19.54 17.40
C ASP A 189 10.31 -21.02 17.58
N TYR A 190 10.02 -21.74 16.49
CA TYR A 190 9.75 -23.19 16.51
C TYR A 190 10.96 -24.02 17.03
N MET A 191 12.19 -23.69 16.59
CA MET A 191 13.40 -24.34 17.09
C MET A 191 13.63 -24.08 18.58
N ASN A 192 13.35 -22.86 19.04
CA ASN A 192 13.43 -22.50 20.45
C ASN A 192 12.43 -23.31 21.30
N GLU A 193 11.19 -23.48 20.83
CA GLU A 193 10.20 -24.31 21.52
C GLU A 193 10.64 -25.78 21.63
N ILE A 194 11.25 -26.32 20.57
CA ILE A 194 11.82 -27.69 20.61
C ILE A 194 12.97 -27.78 21.62
N ALA A 195 13.84 -26.78 21.62
CA ALA A 195 14.97 -26.73 22.56
C ALA A 195 14.47 -26.62 24.00
N GLU A 196 13.51 -25.76 24.27
CA GLU A 196 12.88 -25.59 25.58
C GLU A 196 12.29 -26.89 26.10
N LYS A 197 11.45 -27.56 25.29
CA LYS A 197 10.85 -28.86 25.66
C LYS A 197 11.94 -29.90 26.02
N LYS A 198 13.02 -29.98 25.23
CA LYS A 198 14.14 -30.92 25.50
C LYS A 198 14.91 -30.56 26.76
N ILE A 199 15.10 -29.28 27.06
CA ILE A 199 15.77 -28.81 28.26
C ILE A 199 14.93 -29.13 29.50
N ILE A 200 13.67 -28.85 29.48
CA ILE A 200 12.71 -29.12 30.59
C ILE A 200 12.67 -30.63 30.86
N GLN A 201 12.57 -31.47 29.82
CA GLN A 201 12.54 -32.93 29.95
C GLN A 201 13.83 -33.49 30.54
N ALA A 202 14.99 -32.90 30.24
CA ALA A 202 16.27 -33.34 30.76
C ALA A 202 16.51 -32.91 32.22
N GLY A 203 15.83 -31.85 32.68
CA GLY A 203 15.99 -31.31 34.03
C GLY A 203 17.47 -31.06 34.40
N ASN A 204 17.87 -31.46 35.59
CA ASN A 204 19.25 -31.30 36.09
C ASN A 204 20.28 -32.23 35.40
N ASN A 205 19.84 -33.17 34.56
CA ASN A 205 20.70 -34.16 33.92
C ASN A 205 21.25 -33.70 32.55
N ILE A 206 21.03 -32.46 32.16
CA ILE A 206 21.55 -31.94 30.90
C ILE A 206 23.02 -31.53 31.03
N SER A 207 23.89 -32.08 30.19
CA SER A 207 25.26 -31.62 30.15
C SER A 207 25.39 -30.22 29.53
N ARG A 208 26.43 -29.47 29.96
CA ARG A 208 26.69 -28.11 29.44
C ARG A 208 26.83 -28.08 27.90
N ASP A 209 27.46 -29.07 27.32
CA ASP A 209 27.66 -29.15 25.85
C ASP A 209 26.33 -29.42 25.13
N LYS A 210 25.51 -30.31 25.69
CA LYS A 210 24.17 -30.57 25.14
C LYS A 210 23.27 -29.34 25.22
N LEU A 211 23.32 -28.61 26.34
CA LEU A 211 22.60 -27.35 26.52
C LEU A 211 23.07 -26.29 25.50
N LYS A 212 24.38 -26.09 25.38
CA LYS A 212 24.98 -25.16 24.42
C LYS A 212 24.56 -25.50 22.99
N LYS A 213 24.56 -26.78 22.60
CA LYS A 213 24.13 -27.24 21.27
C LYS A 213 22.67 -26.95 21.01
N LEU A 214 21.78 -27.18 21.97
CA LEU A 214 20.35 -26.88 21.83
C LEU A 214 20.11 -25.37 21.68
N LEU A 215 20.78 -24.56 22.51
CA LEU A 215 20.62 -23.10 22.48
C LEU A 215 21.27 -22.42 21.27
N SER A 216 22.21 -23.05 20.59
CA SER A 216 22.90 -22.53 19.41
C SER A 216 22.27 -22.94 18.10
N TYR A 217 21.25 -23.81 18.13
CA TYR A 217 20.63 -24.30 16.90
C TYR A 217 19.80 -23.20 16.22
N ARG A 218 20.09 -22.95 14.95
CA ARG A 218 19.49 -21.88 14.14
C ARG A 218 19.11 -22.41 12.76
N PRO A 219 18.06 -21.87 12.11
CA PRO A 219 17.80 -22.16 10.71
C PRO A 219 18.99 -21.73 9.86
N ARG A 220 19.40 -22.59 8.95
CA ARG A 220 20.47 -22.26 8.01
C ARG A 220 19.95 -21.34 6.93
N ILE A 221 20.53 -20.16 6.81
CA ILE A 221 20.13 -19.10 5.88
C ILE A 221 21.29 -18.85 4.92
N GLU A 222 21.01 -18.93 3.63
CA GLU A 222 22.01 -18.65 2.60
C GLU A 222 21.38 -17.75 1.51
N LYS A 223 22.18 -16.90 0.91
CA LYS A 223 21.77 -16.09 -0.23
C LYS A 223 22.04 -16.83 -1.52
N VAL A 224 21.08 -17.65 -1.95
CA VAL A 224 21.23 -18.54 -3.14
C VAL A 224 20.98 -17.79 -4.43
N ALA A 225 20.13 -16.75 -4.41
CA ALA A 225 19.81 -15.93 -5.58
C ALA A 225 20.20 -14.48 -5.36
N ILE A 226 20.82 -13.88 -6.37
CA ILE A 226 21.21 -12.46 -6.38
C ILE A 226 20.52 -11.81 -7.59
N LYS A 227 19.82 -10.71 -7.35
CA LYS A 227 19.30 -9.90 -8.45
C LYS A 227 20.39 -8.93 -8.90
N ASP A 228 20.80 -9.06 -10.14
CA ASP A 228 21.70 -8.11 -10.77
C ASP A 228 20.94 -6.82 -11.06
N ALA A 229 21.42 -5.69 -10.52
CA ALA A 229 20.73 -4.40 -10.58
C ALA A 229 20.85 -3.70 -11.95
N LYS A 230 21.45 -4.36 -12.93
CA LYS A 230 21.79 -3.78 -14.23
C LYS A 230 20.93 -4.29 -15.40
N LEU A 231 19.69 -4.69 -15.11
CA LEU A 231 18.73 -4.97 -16.17
C LEU A 231 17.62 -3.92 -16.18
#